data_1ee9cd75d87b29b99f529f01850ca449
#
_entry.id   1ee9cd75d87b29b99f529f01850ca449
#
_cell.length_a   1.000
_cell.length_b   1.000
_cell.length_c   1.000
_cell.angle_alpha   90.00
_cell.angle_beta   90.00
_cell.angle_gamma   90.00
#
_symmetry.space_group_name_H-M   'P 1'
#
loop_
_entity.id
_entity.type
_entity.pdbx_description
1 polymer ?
#
loop_
_entity_poly.entity_id
_entity_poly.type
_entity_poly.pdbx_seq_one_letter_code
_entity_poly.pdbx_strand_id
1 'polypeptide(L)'
;MDSARRRVLVTALLALAGAMIGVPGVGHAYLRRWKRSLLWLTVTLGAGILLLSYYVPDPSTLDPFDFGAIPMEVRLTIFVITAVSVFDATLLAYLDGRSTAGIGSDDEPSEDGTRSCPHCGKPTDADLDFCTWCTEPLTTEAEQEPPAEPTADERGR
;
A
#
# COMPACT_ATOMS: atom_id res chain seq x y z
N MET A 1 -15.02 -10.09 -3.14
CA MET A 1 -14.19 -9.45 -2.09
C MET A 1 -13.65 -8.20 -2.73
N ASP A 2 -14.03 -7.02 -2.24
CA ASP A 2 -13.66 -5.74 -2.82
C ASP A 2 -12.13 -5.60 -2.89
N SER A 3 -11.60 -5.05 -3.97
CA SER A 3 -10.16 -4.87 -4.21
C SER A 3 -9.45 -4.14 -3.04
N ALA A 4 -10.13 -3.16 -2.43
CA ALA A 4 -9.64 -2.45 -1.26
C ALA A 4 -9.46 -3.36 -0.03
N ARG A 5 -10.45 -4.21 0.28
CA ARG A 5 -10.35 -5.17 1.39
C ARG A 5 -9.25 -6.19 1.18
N ARG A 6 -9.08 -6.69 -0.05
CA ARG A 6 -7.99 -7.59 -0.40
C ARG A 6 -6.64 -6.93 -0.17
N ARG A 7 -6.48 -5.67 -0.56
CA ARG A 7 -5.23 -4.91 -0.38
C ARG A 7 -4.88 -4.75 1.11
N VAL A 8 -5.85 -4.39 1.94
CA VAL A 8 -5.67 -4.27 3.41
C VAL A 8 -5.26 -5.61 4.01
N LEU A 9 -5.95 -6.70 3.68
CA LEU A 9 -5.64 -8.04 4.18
C LEU A 9 -4.24 -8.50 3.77
N VAL A 10 -3.86 -8.32 2.51
CA VAL A 10 -2.52 -8.69 2.03
C VAL A 10 -1.45 -7.86 2.72
N THR A 11 -1.66 -6.55 2.90
CA THR A 11 -0.72 -5.69 3.63
C THR A 11 -0.56 -6.14 5.08
N ALA A 12 -1.66 -6.43 5.78
CA ALA A 12 -1.63 -6.90 7.17
C ALA A 12 -0.91 -8.25 7.30
N LEU A 13 -1.21 -9.20 6.41
CA LEU A 13 -0.54 -10.51 6.39
C LEU A 13 0.96 -10.40 6.11
N LEU A 14 1.36 -9.57 5.14
CA LEU A 14 2.77 -9.35 4.84
C LEU A 14 3.51 -8.63 5.97
N ALA A 15 2.85 -7.65 6.60
CA ALA A 15 3.41 -6.95 7.76
C ALA A 15 3.60 -7.90 8.94
N LEU A 16 2.62 -8.77 9.21
CA LEU A 16 2.70 -9.79 10.26
C LEU A 16 3.76 -10.85 9.95
N ALA A 17 3.82 -11.34 8.72
CA ALA A 17 4.85 -12.30 8.30
C ALA A 17 6.25 -11.70 8.42
N GLY A 18 6.45 -10.45 7.98
CA GLY A 18 7.71 -9.73 8.15
C GLY A 18 8.09 -9.57 9.63
N ALA A 19 7.10 -9.26 10.48
CA ALA A 19 7.29 -9.16 11.93
C ALA A 19 7.76 -10.49 12.55
N MET A 20 7.19 -11.61 12.12
CA MET A 20 7.57 -12.96 12.61
C MET A 20 9.00 -13.35 12.18
N ILE A 21 9.46 -12.89 11.01
CA ILE A 21 10.83 -13.16 10.52
C ILE A 21 11.83 -12.16 11.10
N GLY A 22 11.38 -11.16 11.87
CA GLY A 22 12.23 -10.10 12.41
C GLY A 22 12.58 -8.99 11.42
N VAL A 23 11.83 -8.87 10.31
CA VAL A 23 12.00 -7.81 9.31
C VAL A 23 10.77 -6.88 9.33
N PRO A 24 10.72 -5.90 10.26
CA PRO A 24 9.64 -4.93 10.30
C PRO A 24 9.66 -4.04 9.05
N GLY A 25 8.48 -3.56 8.64
CA GLY A 25 8.37 -2.65 7.50
C GLY A 25 8.04 -3.32 6.16
N VAL A 26 7.93 -4.65 6.08
CA VAL A 26 7.55 -5.37 4.83
C VAL A 26 6.18 -4.91 4.31
N GLY A 27 5.22 -4.64 5.20
CA GLY A 27 3.92 -4.08 4.82
C GLY A 27 4.02 -2.73 4.11
N HIS A 28 4.93 -1.87 4.57
CA HIS A 28 5.19 -0.57 3.93
C HIS A 28 5.90 -0.71 2.58
N ALA A 29 6.80 -1.68 2.43
CA ALA A 29 7.44 -2.00 1.16
C ALA A 29 6.42 -2.45 0.11
N TYR A 30 5.45 -3.28 0.50
CA TYR A 30 4.34 -3.69 -0.36
C TYR A 30 3.50 -2.49 -0.84
N LEU A 31 3.26 -1.50 0.03
CA LEU A 31 2.59 -0.25 -0.31
C LEU A 31 3.48 0.72 -1.12
N ARG A 32 4.68 0.28 -1.54
CA ARG A 32 5.68 1.09 -2.25
C ARG A 32 6.13 2.34 -1.47
N ARG A 33 5.95 2.36 -0.15
CA ARG A 33 6.38 3.44 0.75
C ARG A 33 7.75 3.15 1.34
N TRP A 34 8.76 3.04 0.49
CA TRP A 34 10.13 2.62 0.82
C TRP A 34 10.76 3.42 1.96
N LYS A 35 10.53 4.74 2.00
CA LYS A 35 11.06 5.60 3.08
C LYS A 35 10.55 5.18 4.46
N ARG A 36 9.26 4.84 4.56
CA ARG A 36 8.65 4.36 5.82
C ARG A 36 9.09 2.94 6.17
N SER A 37 9.23 2.07 5.17
CA SER A 37 9.76 0.73 5.37
C SER A 37 11.17 0.78 5.96
N LEU A 38 12.04 1.60 5.37
CA LEU A 38 13.42 1.79 5.86
C LEU A 38 13.45 2.43 7.25
N LEU A 39 12.59 3.41 7.52
CA LEU A 39 12.45 4.03 8.84
C LEU A 39 12.13 2.99 9.92
N TRP A 40 11.10 2.16 9.71
CA TRP A 40 10.70 1.14 10.68
C TRP A 40 11.78 0.07 10.88
N LEU A 41 12.46 -0.33 9.80
CA LEU A 41 13.60 -1.25 9.88
C LEU A 41 14.73 -0.65 10.72
N THR A 42 15.09 0.61 10.46
CA THR A 42 16.18 1.29 11.18
C THR A 42 15.83 1.52 12.65
N VAL A 43 14.58 1.92 12.94
CA VAL A 43 14.12 2.11 14.33
C VAL A 43 14.16 0.80 15.11
N THR A 44 13.65 -0.30 14.53
CA THR A 44 13.61 -1.60 15.21
C THR A 44 15.01 -2.16 15.42
N LEU A 45 15.86 -2.10 14.39
CA LEU A 45 17.24 -2.57 14.46
C LEU A 45 18.05 -1.72 15.45
N GLY A 46 17.95 -0.40 15.36
CA GLY A 46 18.64 0.52 16.27
C GLY A 46 18.19 0.36 17.72
N ALA A 47 16.88 0.24 17.97
CA ALA A 47 16.36 -0.04 19.31
C ALA A 47 16.85 -1.41 19.82
N GLY A 48 16.86 -2.44 18.97
CA GLY A 48 17.35 -3.76 19.33
C GLY A 48 18.82 -3.73 19.76
N ILE A 49 19.70 -3.12 18.96
CA ILE A 49 21.14 -3.00 19.27
C ILE A 49 21.32 -2.20 20.57
N LEU A 50 20.64 -1.06 20.72
CA LEU A 50 20.77 -0.21 21.89
C LEU A 50 20.34 -0.94 23.17
N LEU A 51 19.19 -1.62 23.14
CA LEU A 51 18.65 -2.35 24.28
C LEU A 51 19.51 -3.55 24.63
N LEU A 52 19.99 -4.33 23.62
CA LEU A 52 20.91 -5.41 23.88
C LEU A 52 22.22 -4.90 24.53
N SER A 53 22.79 -3.83 24.01
CA SER A 53 24.01 -3.25 24.58
C SER A 53 23.83 -2.75 26.02
N TYR A 54 22.60 -2.33 26.39
CA TYR A 54 22.29 -1.85 27.72
C TYR A 54 22.03 -2.98 28.72
N TYR A 55 21.22 -3.99 28.30
CA TYR A 55 20.77 -5.06 29.20
C TYR A 55 21.67 -6.30 29.19
N VAL A 56 22.48 -6.50 28.16
CA VAL A 56 23.36 -7.64 28.02
C VAL A 56 24.81 -7.17 27.95
N PRO A 57 25.61 -7.36 29.03
CA PRO A 57 27.00 -6.88 29.08
C PRO A 57 27.91 -7.50 28.01
N ASP A 58 27.64 -8.74 27.65
CA ASP A 58 28.37 -9.46 26.60
C ASP A 58 27.40 -10.13 25.62
N PRO A 59 27.02 -9.43 24.53
CA PRO A 59 26.10 -9.97 23.52
C PRO A 59 26.64 -11.19 22.78
N SER A 60 27.96 -11.44 22.79
CA SER A 60 28.58 -12.57 22.11
C SER A 60 28.26 -13.92 22.75
N THR A 61 27.78 -13.91 23.99
CA THR A 61 27.36 -15.10 24.74
C THR A 61 25.95 -15.56 24.42
N LEU A 62 25.17 -14.73 23.71
CA LEU A 62 23.81 -15.06 23.33
C LEU A 62 23.79 -16.00 22.11
N ASP A 63 23.08 -17.11 22.23
CA ASP A 63 22.73 -17.92 21.06
C ASP A 63 21.68 -17.16 20.23
N PRO A 64 21.94 -16.88 18.94
CA PRO A 64 20.99 -16.18 18.06
C PRO A 64 19.62 -16.86 17.93
N PHE A 65 19.54 -18.16 18.23
CA PHE A 65 18.33 -18.96 18.14
C PHE A 65 17.63 -19.17 19.51
N ASP A 66 18.28 -18.81 20.61
CA ASP A 66 17.68 -18.88 21.94
C ASP A 66 16.99 -17.55 22.32
N PHE A 67 15.75 -17.41 21.87
CA PHE A 67 14.92 -16.25 22.24
C PHE A 67 14.63 -16.15 23.77
N GLY A 68 14.81 -17.24 24.51
CA GLY A 68 14.66 -17.28 25.96
C GLY A 68 15.77 -16.54 26.70
N ALA A 69 16.99 -16.52 26.14
CA ALA A 69 18.13 -15.82 26.69
C ALA A 69 18.03 -14.29 26.59
N ILE A 70 17.14 -13.77 25.72
CA ILE A 70 16.93 -12.33 25.58
C ILE A 70 16.08 -11.80 26.75
N PRO A 71 16.51 -10.74 27.46
CA PRO A 71 15.75 -10.14 28.57
C PRO A 71 14.32 -9.77 28.17
N MET A 72 13.40 -9.93 29.07
CA MET A 72 11.96 -9.69 28.83
C MET A 72 11.68 -8.25 28.38
N GLU A 73 12.42 -7.30 28.92
CA GLU A 73 12.32 -5.86 28.62
C GLU A 73 12.66 -5.58 27.16
N VAL A 74 13.70 -6.24 26.63
CA VAL A 74 14.11 -6.11 25.23
C VAL A 74 13.03 -6.70 24.33
N ARG A 75 12.58 -7.92 24.63
CA ARG A 75 11.53 -8.60 23.85
C ARG A 75 10.25 -7.81 23.82
N LEU A 76 9.79 -7.30 24.97
CA LEU A 76 8.55 -6.53 25.07
C LEU A 76 8.65 -5.23 24.27
N THR A 77 9.77 -4.51 24.40
CA THR A 77 9.97 -3.25 23.65
C THR A 77 9.99 -3.46 22.15
N ILE A 78 10.72 -4.47 21.67
CA ILE A 78 10.76 -4.81 20.23
C ILE A 78 9.38 -5.26 19.74
N PHE A 79 8.65 -6.04 20.54
CA PHE A 79 7.29 -6.45 20.23
C PHE A 79 6.36 -5.24 20.06
N VAL A 80 6.40 -4.27 20.99
CA VAL A 80 5.58 -3.04 20.91
C VAL A 80 5.93 -2.23 19.65
N ILE A 81 7.21 -2.00 19.40
CA ILE A 81 7.66 -1.27 18.20
C ILE A 81 7.15 -1.97 16.92
N THR A 82 7.27 -3.29 16.86
CA THR A 82 6.83 -4.09 15.72
C THR A 82 5.31 -4.06 15.57
N ALA A 83 4.56 -4.16 16.67
CA ALA A 83 3.10 -4.07 16.67
C ALA A 83 2.62 -2.70 16.15
N VAL A 84 3.26 -1.61 16.56
CA VAL A 84 2.98 -0.25 16.05
C VAL A 84 3.28 -0.16 14.55
N SER A 85 4.38 -0.76 14.08
CA SER A 85 4.72 -0.79 12.65
C SER A 85 3.67 -1.54 11.82
N VAL A 86 3.18 -2.69 12.31
CA VAL A 86 2.11 -3.46 11.66
C VAL A 86 0.81 -2.65 11.61
N PHE A 87 0.47 -2.00 12.73
CA PHE A 87 -0.71 -1.15 12.82
C PHE A 87 -0.63 0.03 11.84
N ASP A 88 0.50 0.75 11.80
CA ASP A 88 0.73 1.87 10.86
C ASP A 88 0.59 1.42 9.41
N ALA A 89 1.18 0.28 9.02
CA ALA A 89 1.05 -0.26 7.66
C ALA A 89 -0.40 -0.60 7.30
N THR A 90 -1.12 -1.21 8.23
CA THR A 90 -2.52 -1.62 8.04
C THR A 90 -3.45 -0.40 7.94
N LEU A 91 -3.23 0.59 8.81
CA LEU A 91 -3.98 1.84 8.81
C LEU A 91 -3.79 2.60 7.50
N LEU A 92 -2.55 2.68 7.00
CA LEU A 92 -2.26 3.33 5.72
C LEU A 92 -2.95 2.61 4.55
N ALA A 93 -2.91 1.28 4.51
CA ALA A 93 -3.61 0.50 3.49
C ALA A 93 -5.12 0.74 3.52
N TYR A 94 -5.68 0.89 4.73
CA TYR A 94 -7.11 1.19 4.92
C TYR A 94 -7.47 2.61 4.45
N LEU A 95 -6.66 3.61 4.78
CA LEU A 95 -6.87 5.00 4.38
C LEU A 95 -6.70 5.17 2.86
N ASP A 96 -5.66 4.55 2.27
CA ASP A 96 -5.46 4.56 0.82
C ASP A 96 -6.64 3.89 0.09
N GLY A 97 -7.20 2.80 0.66
CA GLY A 97 -8.39 2.14 0.11
C GLY A 97 -9.65 3.01 0.17
N ARG A 98 -9.78 3.87 1.18
CA ARG A 98 -10.90 4.81 1.29
C ARG A 98 -10.79 5.96 0.29
N SER A 99 -9.58 6.49 0.11
CA SER A 99 -9.34 7.56 -0.87
C SER A 99 -9.66 7.07 -2.30
N THR A 100 -9.33 5.83 -2.61
CA THR A 100 -9.66 5.23 -3.92
C THR A 100 -11.16 4.91 -4.06
N ALA A 101 -11.86 4.58 -2.97
CA ALA A 101 -13.30 4.33 -2.99
C ALA A 101 -14.13 5.63 -3.02
N GLY A 102 -13.59 6.74 -2.52
CA GLY A 102 -14.23 8.07 -2.56
C GLY A 102 -14.04 8.80 -3.89
N ILE A 103 -13.09 8.38 -4.71
CA ILE A 103 -12.78 8.98 -6.02
C ILE A 103 -13.60 8.31 -7.16
N GLY A 104 -14.32 7.23 -6.86
CA GLY A 104 -15.16 6.51 -7.84
C GLY A 104 -16.56 7.10 -8.08
N SER A 105 -16.87 8.31 -7.60
CA SER A 105 -18.21 8.91 -7.76
C SER A 105 -18.22 10.36 -8.26
N ASP A 106 -17.06 10.98 -8.50
CA ASP A 106 -17.05 12.33 -9.08
C ASP A 106 -16.28 12.29 -10.41
N ASP A 107 -16.98 11.96 -11.49
CA ASP A 107 -16.55 12.14 -12.89
C ASP A 107 -16.50 13.65 -13.27
N GLU A 108 -16.62 14.56 -12.30
CA GLU A 108 -16.45 15.97 -12.56
C GLU A 108 -14.95 16.34 -12.54
N PRO A 109 -14.45 16.97 -13.59
CA PRO A 109 -13.09 17.50 -13.63
C PRO A 109 -12.92 18.49 -12.48
N SER A 110 -11.82 18.37 -11.73
CA SER A 110 -11.41 19.39 -10.77
C SER A 110 -11.31 20.74 -11.46
N GLU A 111 -11.48 21.86 -10.75
CA GLU A 111 -11.31 23.22 -11.30
C GLU A 111 -9.95 23.41 -12.00
N ASP A 112 -8.97 22.57 -11.72
CA ASP A 112 -7.63 22.53 -12.36
C ASP A 112 -7.58 21.70 -13.64
N GLY A 113 -8.71 21.21 -14.19
CA GLY A 113 -8.74 20.41 -15.41
C GLY A 113 -8.14 19.00 -15.27
N THR A 114 -7.97 18.51 -14.02
CA THR A 114 -7.46 17.15 -13.77
C THR A 114 -8.56 16.24 -13.25
N ARG A 115 -8.50 14.95 -13.64
CA ARG A 115 -9.33 13.86 -13.09
C ARG A 115 -8.47 12.76 -12.51
N SER A 116 -8.99 12.04 -11.53
CA SER A 116 -8.28 10.89 -10.96
C SER A 116 -8.49 9.65 -11.82
N CYS A 117 -7.39 8.99 -12.19
CA CYS A 117 -7.48 7.75 -12.95
C CYS A 117 -8.17 6.63 -12.14
N PRO A 118 -9.22 5.97 -12.65
CA PRO A 118 -9.93 4.90 -11.95
C PRO A 118 -9.05 3.66 -11.74
N HIS A 119 -8.02 3.44 -12.56
CA HIS A 119 -7.13 2.30 -12.47
C HIS A 119 -6.00 2.47 -11.46
N CYS A 120 -5.31 3.63 -11.47
CA CYS A 120 -4.12 3.83 -10.63
C CYS A 120 -4.30 4.90 -9.54
N GLY A 121 -5.41 5.65 -9.55
CA GLY A 121 -5.72 6.70 -8.57
C GLY A 121 -4.85 7.95 -8.66
N LYS A 122 -4.05 8.11 -9.73
CA LYS A 122 -3.22 9.30 -9.92
C LYS A 122 -3.96 10.37 -10.69
N PRO A 123 -3.69 11.66 -10.38
CA PRO A 123 -4.24 12.75 -11.16
C PRO A 123 -3.70 12.69 -12.60
N THR A 124 -4.60 12.76 -13.55
CA THR A 124 -4.30 12.84 -14.98
C THR A 124 -5.14 13.94 -15.59
N ASP A 125 -4.70 14.46 -16.71
CA ASP A 125 -5.40 15.50 -17.45
C ASP A 125 -6.76 14.99 -17.91
N ALA A 126 -7.83 15.77 -17.71
CA ALA A 126 -9.18 15.36 -18.06
C ALA A 126 -9.41 15.27 -19.57
N ASP A 127 -8.59 15.98 -20.36
CA ASP A 127 -8.68 16.02 -21.82
C ASP A 127 -8.04 14.79 -22.49
N LEU A 128 -7.36 13.92 -21.74
CA LEU A 128 -6.69 12.76 -22.28
C LEU A 128 -7.59 11.52 -22.26
N ASP A 129 -7.56 10.74 -23.32
CA ASP A 129 -8.28 9.47 -23.46
C ASP A 129 -7.59 8.30 -22.75
N PHE A 130 -6.37 8.52 -22.23
CA PHE A 130 -5.58 7.52 -21.51
C PHE A 130 -4.84 8.13 -20.33
N CYS A 131 -4.56 7.33 -19.32
CA CYS A 131 -3.77 7.76 -18.16
C CYS A 131 -2.28 7.83 -18.51
N THR A 132 -1.63 8.97 -18.25
CA THR A 132 -0.18 9.16 -18.48
C THR A 132 0.70 8.35 -17.54
N TRP A 133 0.13 7.80 -16.45
CA TRP A 133 0.87 7.05 -15.42
C TRP A 133 0.78 5.54 -15.59
N CYS A 134 -0.40 5.01 -15.94
CA CYS A 134 -0.61 3.57 -16.11
C CYS A 134 -0.92 3.17 -17.55
N THR A 135 -1.03 4.13 -18.45
CA THR A 135 -1.34 3.95 -19.89
C THR A 135 -2.69 3.29 -20.17
N GLU A 136 -3.55 3.16 -19.17
CA GLU A 136 -4.87 2.57 -19.31
C GLU A 136 -5.84 3.57 -19.96
N PRO A 137 -6.72 3.14 -20.90
CA PRO A 137 -7.72 4.01 -21.48
C PRO A 137 -8.71 4.52 -20.43
N LEU A 138 -9.09 5.80 -20.57
CA LEU A 138 -9.98 6.50 -19.65
C LEU A 138 -11.38 6.71 -20.23
N THR A 139 -11.60 6.29 -21.49
CA THR A 139 -12.91 6.30 -22.11
C THR A 139 -13.77 5.20 -21.53
N THR A 140 -14.93 5.56 -21.02
CA THR A 140 -15.99 4.60 -20.63
C THR A 140 -16.49 3.91 -21.89
N GLU A 141 -16.69 2.59 -21.83
CA GLU A 141 -17.22 1.77 -22.95
C GLU A 141 -18.58 2.29 -23.51
N ALA A 142 -19.21 3.22 -22.83
CA ALA A 142 -20.47 3.85 -23.25
C ALA A 142 -20.32 4.78 -24.48
N GLU A 143 -19.10 5.29 -24.79
CA GLU A 143 -18.85 6.14 -25.97
C GLU A 143 -18.33 5.36 -27.19
N GLN A 144 -18.14 4.05 -27.06
CA GLN A 144 -17.76 3.16 -28.16
C GLN A 144 -18.95 2.51 -28.85
N GLU A 145 -20.14 3.11 -28.80
CA GLU A 145 -21.24 2.66 -29.63
C GLU A 145 -20.83 2.89 -31.09
N PRO A 146 -20.64 1.85 -31.91
CA PRO A 146 -20.25 2.03 -33.30
C PRO A 146 -21.31 2.86 -34.01
N PRO A 147 -20.93 3.78 -34.89
CA PRO A 147 -21.89 4.56 -35.64
C PRO A 147 -22.91 3.62 -36.30
N ALA A 148 -24.20 3.83 -35.97
CA ALA A 148 -25.28 3.02 -36.47
C ALA A 148 -25.15 2.87 -37.98
N GLU A 149 -24.98 1.65 -38.49
CA GLU A 149 -24.98 1.39 -39.93
C GLU A 149 -26.26 1.95 -40.51
N PRO A 150 -26.19 2.76 -41.58
CA PRO A 150 -27.38 3.29 -42.22
C PRO A 150 -28.20 2.12 -42.70
N THR A 151 -29.42 2.01 -42.12
CA THR A 151 -30.39 0.98 -42.50
C THR A 151 -30.59 0.99 -44.03
N ALA A 152 -30.58 -0.18 -44.59
CA ALA A 152 -30.59 -0.43 -46.06
C ALA A 152 -31.88 0.05 -46.80
N ASP A 153 -32.70 0.90 -46.18
CA ASP A 153 -33.97 1.39 -46.72
C ASP A 153 -33.87 2.71 -47.54
N GLU A 154 -32.72 3.39 -47.51
CA GLU A 154 -32.55 4.61 -48.29
C GLU A 154 -31.91 4.41 -49.69
N ARG A 155 -31.70 3.19 -50.14
CA ARG A 155 -31.11 2.86 -51.45
C ARG A 155 -32.16 2.52 -52.50
N GLY A 156 -33.42 2.92 -52.31
CA GLY A 156 -34.53 2.60 -53.23
C GLY A 156 -35.40 3.79 -53.61
N ARG A 157 -34.83 4.92 -54.04
CA ARG A 157 -35.56 5.93 -54.82
C ARG A 157 -34.65 6.69 -55.72
#